data_ac479a464261a7b0a42ba53d22bde0c6
#
_entry.id   ac479a464261a7b0a42ba53d22bde0c6
#
_cell.length_a   1.000
_cell.length_b   1.000
_cell.length_c   1.000
_cell.angle_alpha   90.00
_cell.angle_beta   90.00
_cell.angle_gamma   90.00
#
_symmetry.space_group_name_H-M   'P 1'
#
loop_
_entity.id
_entity.type
_entity.pdbx_description
1 polymer ?
#
loop_
_entity_poly.entity_id
_entity_poly.type
_entity_poly.pdbx_seq_one_letter_code
_entity_poly.pdbx_strand_id
1 'polypeptide(L)'
;MTDKLLQPSGPGRPKDPAKRRAILEAAKSLFLRNGYDGSSMDAIAAEAGVSKLTVYSHFTDKETLFSAAIKAKCEEQLPELLFELPDNVPLESQLLEIARGFLALVNSRESVEMHRMMVNLASQGSKLSQLFYEAGPKRVQDEMEVLLRKAAKRGLLSLDNPHLAADHFFSLLKGGAHFRLLIGCGEPLEGEAAEHHVQDAVQLFLRAYRP
;
A
#
# COMPACT_ATOMS: atom_id res chain seq x y z
N MET A 1 43.86 38.39 19.57
CA MET A 1 43.14 37.75 18.44
C MET A 1 42.69 36.37 18.90
N THR A 2 41.46 36.26 19.35
CA THR A 2 40.93 35.01 19.87
C THR A 2 40.09 34.33 18.77
N ASP A 3 40.62 33.25 18.30
CA ASP A 3 40.03 32.40 17.25
C ASP A 3 38.81 31.73 17.82
N LYS A 4 37.60 32.11 17.33
CA LYS A 4 36.33 31.54 17.71
C LYS A 4 36.13 30.29 16.86
N LEU A 5 36.58 29.13 17.36
CA LEU A 5 36.26 27.83 16.80
C LEU A 5 34.75 27.64 16.75
N LEU A 6 34.21 27.65 15.54
CA LEU A 6 32.81 27.26 15.27
C LEU A 6 32.64 25.80 15.66
N GLN A 7 31.84 25.55 16.70
CA GLN A 7 31.44 24.20 17.07
C GLN A 7 30.57 23.61 15.95
N PRO A 8 30.80 22.35 15.52
CA PRO A 8 29.92 21.70 14.54
C PRO A 8 28.51 21.61 15.13
N SER A 9 27.52 22.05 14.36
CA SER A 9 26.10 21.88 14.69
C SER A 9 25.82 20.41 14.88
N GLY A 10 25.34 19.99 16.06
CA GLY A 10 24.96 18.62 16.37
C GLY A 10 23.85 18.09 15.43
N PRO A 11 23.59 16.78 15.43
CA PRO A 11 22.58 16.17 14.56
C PRO A 11 21.25 16.91 14.70
N GLY A 12 20.66 17.34 13.57
CA GLY A 12 19.41 18.09 13.54
C GLY A 12 18.32 17.40 14.37
N ARG A 13 17.40 18.20 14.93
CA ARG A 13 16.25 17.71 15.73
C ARG A 13 15.58 16.52 15.00
N PRO A 14 15.33 15.39 15.69
CA PRO A 14 14.67 14.23 15.10
C PRO A 14 13.37 14.65 14.39
N LYS A 15 13.13 14.13 13.19
CA LYS A 15 11.91 14.43 12.42
C LYS A 15 10.69 13.96 13.20
N ASP A 16 9.73 14.85 13.40
CA ASP A 16 8.53 14.61 14.19
C ASP A 16 7.55 13.65 13.48
N PRO A 17 7.30 12.45 14.02
CA PRO A 17 6.42 11.46 13.40
C PRO A 17 4.97 11.95 13.27
N ALA A 18 4.48 12.79 14.20
CA ALA A 18 3.12 13.33 14.16
C ALA A 18 2.95 14.29 12.97
N LYS A 19 3.95 15.16 12.74
CA LYS A 19 3.96 16.05 11.57
C LYS A 19 4.07 15.26 10.27
N ARG A 20 4.90 14.21 10.23
CA ARG A 20 4.98 13.34 9.05
C ARG A 20 3.63 12.72 8.71
N ARG A 21 2.90 12.20 9.71
CA ARG A 21 1.56 11.64 9.53
C ARG A 21 0.57 12.68 9.03
N ALA A 22 0.52 13.87 9.64
CA ALA A 22 -0.34 14.95 9.20
C ALA A 22 -0.10 15.36 7.73
N ILE A 23 1.16 15.41 7.30
CA ILE A 23 1.54 15.69 5.91
C ILE A 23 1.04 14.59 4.97
N LEU A 24 1.17 13.31 5.34
CA LEU A 24 0.71 12.18 4.53
C LEU A 24 -0.82 12.19 4.39
N GLU A 25 -1.58 12.45 5.48
CA GLU A 25 -3.04 12.56 5.43
C GLU A 25 -3.49 13.71 4.53
N ALA A 26 -2.90 14.89 4.69
CA ALA A 26 -3.17 16.05 3.84
C ALA A 26 -2.86 15.74 2.36
N ALA A 27 -1.75 15.07 2.08
CA ALA A 27 -1.37 14.68 0.73
C ALA A 27 -2.38 13.69 0.12
N LYS A 28 -2.77 12.62 0.84
CA LYS A 28 -3.80 11.67 0.40
C LYS A 28 -5.10 12.38 0.03
N SER A 29 -5.58 13.24 0.93
CA SER A 29 -6.81 14.01 0.73
C SER A 29 -6.74 14.92 -0.50
N LEU A 30 -5.67 15.68 -0.67
CA LEU A 30 -5.50 16.60 -1.79
C LEU A 30 -5.32 15.89 -3.12
N PHE A 31 -4.54 14.81 -3.17
CA PHE A 31 -4.36 14.02 -4.40
C PHE A 31 -5.68 13.41 -4.89
N LEU A 32 -6.55 12.97 -3.99
CA LEU A 32 -7.86 12.45 -4.37
C LEU A 32 -8.82 13.56 -4.83
N ARG A 33 -8.84 14.72 -4.14
CA ARG A 33 -9.77 15.81 -4.49
C ARG A 33 -9.38 16.59 -5.74
N ASN A 34 -8.10 16.87 -5.91
CA ASN A 34 -7.59 17.79 -6.93
C ASN A 34 -6.75 17.09 -8.02
N GLY A 35 -6.53 15.78 -7.89
CA GLY A 35 -5.56 15.05 -8.68
C GLY A 35 -4.11 15.38 -8.30
N TYR A 36 -3.17 14.64 -8.88
CA TYR A 36 -1.76 14.86 -8.60
C TYR A 36 -1.29 16.24 -9.06
N ASP A 37 -1.61 16.64 -10.31
CA ASP A 37 -1.13 17.91 -10.89
C ASP A 37 -1.77 19.12 -10.21
N GLY A 38 -3.04 19.02 -9.81
CA GLY A 38 -3.77 20.07 -9.09
C GLY A 38 -3.35 20.24 -7.62
N SER A 39 -2.44 19.40 -7.11
CA SER A 39 -1.96 19.46 -5.72
C SER A 39 -0.54 20.01 -5.67
N SER A 40 -0.30 21.03 -4.82
CA SER A 40 1.03 21.61 -4.60
C SER A 40 1.56 21.29 -3.20
N MET A 41 2.89 21.29 -3.04
CA MET A 41 3.54 21.13 -1.73
C MET A 41 3.11 22.22 -0.74
N ASP A 42 2.79 23.41 -1.23
CA ASP A 42 2.31 24.54 -0.42
C ASP A 42 0.88 24.32 0.08
N ALA A 43 -0.02 23.82 -0.79
CA ALA A 43 -1.38 23.44 -0.41
C ALA A 43 -1.37 22.29 0.62
N ILE A 44 -0.48 21.30 0.43
CA ILE A 44 -0.31 20.20 1.37
C ILE A 44 0.20 20.70 2.73
N ALA A 45 1.15 21.65 2.75
CA ALA A 45 1.63 22.26 3.98
C ALA A 45 0.51 22.99 4.74
N ALA A 46 -0.31 23.77 4.02
CA ALA A 46 -1.46 24.48 4.59
C ALA A 46 -2.50 23.52 5.17
N GLU A 47 -2.88 22.49 4.42
CA GLU A 47 -3.84 21.46 4.84
C GLU A 47 -3.34 20.68 6.07
N ALA A 48 -2.04 20.36 6.11
CA ALA A 48 -1.39 19.64 7.22
C ALA A 48 -1.16 20.54 8.47
N GLY A 49 -1.39 21.84 8.39
CA GLY A 49 -1.13 22.78 9.48
C GLY A 49 0.36 22.90 9.82
N VAL A 50 1.25 22.75 8.84
CA VAL A 50 2.70 22.86 9.03
C VAL A 50 3.33 23.87 8.07
N SER A 51 4.55 24.31 8.37
CA SER A 51 5.28 25.20 7.45
C SER A 51 5.73 24.42 6.20
N LYS A 52 5.86 25.15 5.07
CA LYS A 52 6.45 24.62 3.82
C LYS A 52 7.81 23.98 4.08
N LEU A 53 8.65 24.61 4.89
CA LEU A 53 9.97 24.08 5.27
C LEU A 53 9.85 22.73 5.98
N THR A 54 8.82 22.55 6.82
CA THR A 54 8.54 21.29 7.50
C THR A 54 8.22 20.20 6.48
N VAL A 55 7.37 20.47 5.47
CA VAL A 55 7.08 19.48 4.41
C VAL A 55 8.35 19.07 3.69
N TYR A 56 9.15 20.04 3.23
CA TYR A 56 10.41 19.75 2.52
C TYR A 56 11.48 19.08 3.40
N SER A 57 11.43 19.25 4.71
CA SER A 57 12.30 18.50 5.61
C SER A 57 11.96 17.01 5.69
N HIS A 58 10.70 16.64 5.46
CA HIS A 58 10.23 15.25 5.45
C HIS A 58 10.26 14.61 4.06
N PHE A 59 9.93 15.38 3.01
CA PHE A 59 9.78 14.91 1.64
C PHE A 59 10.45 15.88 0.68
N THR A 60 11.41 15.42 -0.08
CA THR A 60 12.23 16.26 -0.99
C THR A 60 11.40 16.90 -2.11
N ASP A 61 10.38 16.20 -2.58
CA ASP A 61 9.52 16.61 -3.69
C ASP A 61 8.14 15.94 -3.61
N LYS A 62 7.25 16.33 -4.53
CA LYS A 62 5.88 15.82 -4.62
C LYS A 62 5.82 14.33 -4.99
N GLU A 63 6.76 13.83 -5.80
CA GLU A 63 6.84 12.43 -6.18
C GLU A 63 7.17 11.54 -4.97
N THR A 64 8.17 11.95 -4.19
CA THR A 64 8.55 11.27 -2.94
C THR A 64 7.38 11.27 -1.93
N LEU A 65 6.66 12.39 -1.82
CA LEU A 65 5.49 12.48 -0.95
C LEU A 65 4.34 11.60 -1.44
N PHE A 66 4.08 11.58 -2.75
CA PHE A 66 3.07 10.71 -3.37
C PHE A 66 3.35 9.23 -3.09
N SER A 67 4.57 8.77 -3.40
CA SER A 67 4.98 7.38 -3.14
C SER A 67 4.86 7.02 -1.65
N ALA A 68 5.25 7.93 -0.75
CA ALA A 68 5.11 7.70 0.69
C ALA A 68 3.65 7.66 1.16
N ALA A 69 2.75 8.44 0.54
CA ALA A 69 1.31 8.41 0.83
C ALA A 69 0.67 7.10 0.38
N ILE A 70 1.02 6.59 -0.81
CA ILE A 70 0.57 5.28 -1.30
C ILE A 70 1.08 4.16 -0.40
N LYS A 71 2.37 4.16 -0.06
CA LYS A 71 2.95 3.19 0.86
C LYS A 71 2.24 3.19 2.22
N ALA A 72 2.02 4.36 2.81
CA ALA A 72 1.33 4.48 4.09
C ALA A 72 -0.10 3.94 4.03
N LYS A 73 -0.84 4.15 2.93
CA LYS A 73 -2.18 3.59 2.74
C LYS A 73 -2.18 2.06 2.69
N CYS A 74 -1.20 1.46 2.02
CA CYS A 74 -1.05 0.01 2.01
C CYS A 74 -0.72 -0.53 3.41
N GLU A 75 0.18 0.12 4.14
CA GLU A 75 0.61 -0.29 5.49
C GLU A 75 -0.49 -0.20 6.55
N GLU A 76 -1.49 0.66 6.37
CA GLU A 76 -2.65 0.75 7.25
C GLU A 76 -3.47 -0.55 7.29
N GLN A 77 -3.58 -1.26 6.17
CA GLN A 77 -4.38 -2.48 6.02
C GLN A 77 -3.51 -3.74 5.94
N LEU A 78 -2.30 -3.59 5.45
CA LEU A 78 -1.33 -4.66 5.21
C LEU A 78 0.03 -4.29 5.81
N PRO A 79 0.16 -4.23 7.14
CA PRO A 79 1.45 -4.01 7.78
C PRO A 79 2.44 -5.14 7.44
N GLU A 80 3.72 -4.82 7.36
CA GLU A 80 4.79 -5.78 7.00
C GLU A 80 4.77 -7.05 7.85
N LEU A 81 4.40 -6.92 9.12
CA LEU A 81 4.29 -8.05 10.04
C LEU A 81 3.28 -9.12 9.61
N LEU A 82 2.27 -8.76 8.80
CA LEU A 82 1.33 -9.74 8.25
C LEU A 82 1.97 -10.70 7.25
N PHE A 83 3.09 -10.33 6.64
CA PHE A 83 3.83 -11.18 5.70
C PHE A 83 4.94 -12.00 6.36
N GLU A 84 5.04 -11.94 7.67
CA GLU A 84 5.83 -12.89 8.43
C GLU A 84 5.06 -14.22 8.57
N LEU A 85 5.80 -15.31 8.65
CA LEU A 85 5.22 -16.64 8.87
C LEU A 85 5.76 -17.20 10.19
N PRO A 86 5.15 -16.88 11.34
CA PRO A 86 5.54 -17.42 12.63
C PRO A 86 5.30 -18.94 12.70
N ASP A 87 6.13 -19.66 13.46
CA ASP A 87 6.04 -21.13 13.54
C ASP A 87 4.76 -21.62 14.23
N ASN A 88 4.19 -20.79 15.09
CA ASN A 88 3.00 -21.10 15.90
C ASN A 88 1.67 -20.67 15.28
N VAL A 89 1.69 -20.11 14.07
CA VAL A 89 0.48 -19.65 13.36
C VAL A 89 0.25 -20.56 12.14
N PRO A 90 -0.93 -21.19 11.99
CA PRO A 90 -1.27 -21.94 10.78
C PRO A 90 -1.22 -21.04 9.55
N LEU A 91 -0.66 -21.58 8.45
CA LEU A 91 -0.56 -20.81 7.18
C LEU A 91 -1.93 -20.32 6.70
N GLU A 92 -2.98 -21.14 6.84
CA GLU A 92 -4.35 -20.74 6.45
C GLU A 92 -4.82 -19.49 7.21
N SER A 93 -4.59 -19.44 8.53
CA SER A 93 -4.94 -18.27 9.34
C SER A 93 -4.20 -17.03 8.89
N GLN A 94 -2.90 -17.16 8.58
CA GLN A 94 -2.08 -16.07 8.08
C GLN A 94 -2.58 -15.55 6.72
N LEU A 95 -2.92 -16.47 5.80
CA LEU A 95 -3.47 -16.13 4.49
C LEU A 95 -4.84 -15.44 4.60
N LEU A 96 -5.70 -15.88 5.54
CA LEU A 96 -7.00 -15.25 5.79
C LEU A 96 -6.83 -13.80 6.28
N GLU A 97 -5.90 -13.53 7.21
CA GLU A 97 -5.63 -12.17 7.68
C GLU A 97 -5.11 -11.25 6.55
N ILE A 98 -4.18 -11.75 5.73
CA ILE A 98 -3.70 -11.01 4.55
C ILE A 98 -4.85 -10.76 3.57
N ALA A 99 -5.70 -11.76 3.32
CA ALA A 99 -6.82 -11.65 2.40
C ALA A 99 -7.85 -10.61 2.86
N ARG A 100 -8.19 -10.57 4.17
CA ARG A 100 -9.07 -9.56 4.75
C ARG A 100 -8.49 -8.15 4.61
N GLY A 101 -7.23 -7.97 4.99
CA GLY A 101 -6.55 -6.68 4.87
C GLY A 101 -6.46 -6.22 3.42
N PHE A 102 -6.15 -7.12 2.49
CA PHE A 102 -6.08 -6.80 1.06
C PHE A 102 -7.45 -6.41 0.49
N LEU A 103 -8.49 -7.17 0.81
CA LEU A 103 -9.84 -6.86 0.34
C LEU A 103 -10.33 -5.51 0.88
N ALA A 104 -10.08 -5.23 2.17
CA ALA A 104 -10.40 -3.95 2.78
C ALA A 104 -9.63 -2.79 2.11
N LEU A 105 -8.33 -3.00 1.81
CA LEU A 105 -7.51 -2.00 1.11
C LEU A 105 -8.07 -1.68 -0.28
N VAL A 106 -8.24 -2.70 -1.14
CA VAL A 106 -8.58 -2.47 -2.55
C VAL A 106 -10.02 -2.01 -2.75
N ASN A 107 -10.93 -2.35 -1.82
CA ASN A 107 -12.33 -1.93 -1.85
C ASN A 107 -12.59 -0.62 -1.09
N SER A 108 -11.57 -0.06 -0.39
CA SER A 108 -11.75 1.26 0.23
C SER A 108 -12.03 2.32 -0.83
N ARG A 109 -12.89 3.28 -0.50
CA ARG A 109 -13.27 4.38 -1.41
C ARG A 109 -12.03 5.08 -1.98
N GLU A 110 -11.06 5.40 -1.12
CA GLU A 110 -9.84 6.08 -1.53
C GLU A 110 -9.01 5.25 -2.51
N SER A 111 -8.89 3.93 -2.29
CA SER A 111 -8.16 3.04 -3.21
C SER A 111 -8.87 2.92 -4.55
N VAL A 112 -10.19 2.80 -4.56
CA VAL A 112 -10.99 2.75 -5.80
C VAL A 112 -10.84 4.04 -6.61
N GLU A 113 -10.96 5.20 -5.96
CA GLU A 113 -10.79 6.51 -6.62
C GLU A 113 -9.37 6.68 -7.16
N MET A 114 -8.36 6.25 -6.40
CA MET A 114 -6.95 6.27 -6.83
C MET A 114 -6.71 5.35 -8.04
N HIS A 115 -7.25 4.13 -8.04
CA HIS A 115 -7.13 3.22 -9.18
C HIS A 115 -7.79 3.80 -10.44
N ARG A 116 -9.00 4.38 -10.32
CA ARG A 116 -9.68 5.06 -11.43
C ARG A 116 -8.84 6.20 -11.98
N MET A 117 -8.22 7.00 -11.10
CA MET A 117 -7.31 8.07 -11.51
C MET A 117 -6.10 7.51 -12.28
N MET A 118 -5.47 6.42 -11.81
CA MET A 118 -4.34 5.78 -12.49
C MET A 118 -4.74 5.23 -13.86
N VAL A 119 -5.91 4.58 -13.97
CA VAL A 119 -6.44 4.09 -15.27
C VAL A 119 -6.66 5.24 -16.25
N ASN A 120 -7.22 6.36 -15.79
CA ASN A 120 -7.41 7.55 -16.62
C ASN A 120 -6.09 8.17 -17.11
N LEU A 121 -5.04 8.14 -16.28
CA LEU A 121 -3.71 8.64 -16.61
C LEU A 121 -2.88 7.67 -17.47
N ALA A 122 -3.27 6.41 -17.55
CA ALA A 122 -2.49 5.36 -18.24
C ALA A 122 -2.25 5.68 -19.73
N SER A 123 -3.24 6.27 -20.41
CA SER A 123 -3.13 6.68 -21.82
C SER A 123 -2.13 7.81 -22.07
N GLN A 124 -1.72 8.53 -21.02
CA GLN A 124 -0.82 9.67 -21.11
C GLN A 124 0.66 9.27 -20.87
N GLY A 125 0.96 7.98 -20.67
CA GLY A 125 2.33 7.50 -20.41
C GLY A 125 2.91 8.03 -19.11
N SER A 126 2.09 8.19 -18.09
CA SER A 126 2.43 8.91 -16.85
C SER A 126 3.46 8.18 -16.00
N LYS A 127 4.56 8.85 -15.66
CA LYS A 127 5.52 8.44 -14.61
C LYS A 127 4.80 8.16 -13.27
N LEU A 128 3.67 8.82 -13.04
CA LEU A 128 2.87 8.66 -11.82
C LEU A 128 2.32 7.24 -11.67
N SER A 129 1.91 6.59 -12.78
CA SER A 129 1.45 5.20 -12.76
C SER A 129 2.57 4.24 -12.32
N GLN A 130 3.81 4.50 -12.75
CA GLN A 130 4.98 3.74 -12.31
C GLN A 130 5.23 3.92 -10.79
N LEU A 131 5.24 5.17 -10.32
CA LEU A 131 5.41 5.48 -8.89
C LEU A 131 4.32 4.84 -8.03
N PHE A 132 3.07 4.88 -8.48
CA PHE A 132 1.96 4.22 -7.80
C PHE A 132 2.16 2.71 -7.73
N TYR A 133 2.48 2.06 -8.85
CA TYR A 133 2.68 0.62 -8.92
C TYR A 133 3.81 0.16 -8.00
N GLU A 134 4.96 0.85 -8.03
CA GLU A 134 6.13 0.51 -7.21
C GLU A 134 5.90 0.73 -5.72
N ALA A 135 5.22 1.83 -5.35
CA ALA A 135 5.00 2.18 -3.96
C ALA A 135 3.91 1.33 -3.26
N GLY A 136 2.97 0.77 -4.01
CA GLY A 136 1.83 0.01 -3.49
C GLY A 136 1.77 -1.42 -4.03
N PRO A 137 1.17 -1.66 -5.21
CA PRO A 137 0.89 -3.01 -5.73
C PRO A 137 2.11 -3.92 -5.77
N LYS A 138 3.23 -3.44 -6.34
CA LYS A 138 4.47 -4.22 -6.43
C LYS A 138 5.01 -4.60 -5.06
N ARG A 139 5.01 -3.66 -4.11
CA ARG A 139 5.51 -3.92 -2.76
C ARG A 139 4.71 -5.03 -2.06
N VAL A 140 3.37 -4.95 -2.13
CA VAL A 140 2.49 -5.98 -1.54
C VAL A 140 2.72 -7.34 -2.21
N GLN A 141 2.91 -7.35 -3.53
CA GLN A 141 3.27 -8.54 -4.30
C GLN A 141 4.59 -9.15 -3.84
N ASP A 142 5.65 -8.33 -3.71
CA ASP A 142 6.98 -8.77 -3.29
C ASP A 142 6.95 -9.38 -1.87
N GLU A 143 6.22 -8.76 -0.93
CA GLU A 143 6.05 -9.25 0.44
C GLU A 143 5.32 -10.60 0.47
N MET A 144 4.26 -10.75 -0.31
CA MET A 144 3.53 -12.01 -0.45
C MET A 144 4.41 -13.11 -1.06
N GLU A 145 5.19 -12.80 -2.09
CA GLU A 145 6.15 -13.74 -2.67
C GLU A 145 7.14 -14.25 -1.61
N VAL A 146 7.66 -13.36 -0.75
CA VAL A 146 8.58 -13.75 0.32
C VAL A 146 7.92 -14.70 1.31
N LEU A 147 6.68 -14.43 1.73
CA LEU A 147 5.91 -15.30 2.62
C LEU A 147 5.69 -16.68 1.98
N LEU A 148 5.20 -16.71 0.73
CA LEU A 148 4.93 -17.95 0.01
C LEU A 148 6.19 -18.79 -0.21
N ARG A 149 7.32 -18.16 -0.50
CA ARG A 149 8.64 -18.82 -0.59
C ARG A 149 9.06 -19.43 0.75
N LYS A 150 8.79 -18.77 1.87
CA LYS A 150 9.02 -19.34 3.21
C LYS A 150 8.11 -20.54 3.47
N ALA A 151 6.82 -20.45 3.10
CA ALA A 151 5.85 -21.55 3.25
C ALA A 151 6.27 -22.78 2.43
N ALA A 152 6.71 -22.59 1.18
CA ALA A 152 7.20 -23.68 0.35
C ALA A 152 8.46 -24.35 0.92
N LYS A 153 9.42 -23.56 1.44
CA LYS A 153 10.63 -24.09 2.12
C LYS A 153 10.31 -24.94 3.35
N ARG A 154 9.17 -24.65 4.03
CA ARG A 154 8.67 -25.43 5.17
C ARG A 154 7.83 -26.64 4.74
N GLY A 155 7.63 -26.87 3.45
CA GLY A 155 6.79 -27.96 2.93
C GLY A 155 5.29 -27.74 3.14
N LEU A 156 4.86 -26.50 3.43
CA LEU A 156 3.44 -26.17 3.62
C LEU A 156 2.71 -25.95 2.28
N LEU A 157 3.46 -25.59 1.23
CA LEU A 157 2.97 -25.39 -0.13
C LEU A 157 3.93 -26.03 -1.14
N SER A 158 3.39 -26.43 -2.30
CA SER A 158 4.16 -26.87 -3.48
C SER A 158 4.06 -25.78 -4.54
N LEU A 159 5.15 -25.05 -4.77
CA LEU A 159 5.19 -23.86 -5.65
C LEU A 159 6.37 -23.96 -6.62
N ASP A 160 6.09 -23.95 -7.92
CA ASP A 160 7.11 -23.82 -8.96
C ASP A 160 7.57 -22.36 -9.09
N ASN A 161 6.63 -21.42 -8.96
CA ASN A 161 6.88 -19.99 -9.09
C ASN A 161 6.14 -19.21 -7.99
N PRO A 162 6.82 -18.80 -6.90
CA PRO A 162 6.20 -18.04 -5.80
C PRO A 162 5.64 -16.68 -6.23
N HIS A 163 6.27 -16.01 -7.20
CA HIS A 163 5.77 -14.74 -7.73
C HIS A 163 4.41 -14.90 -8.42
N LEU A 164 4.29 -15.90 -9.28
CA LEU A 164 3.03 -16.23 -9.97
C LEU A 164 1.94 -16.68 -8.97
N ALA A 165 2.32 -17.42 -7.94
CA ALA A 165 1.40 -17.83 -6.88
C ALA A 165 0.86 -16.61 -6.12
N ALA A 166 1.68 -15.59 -5.85
CA ALA A 166 1.24 -14.33 -5.26
C ALA A 166 0.26 -13.58 -6.18
N ASP A 167 0.51 -13.55 -7.49
CA ASP A 167 -0.43 -12.99 -8.48
C ASP A 167 -1.79 -13.73 -8.46
N HIS A 168 -1.77 -15.05 -8.42
CA HIS A 168 -2.99 -15.84 -8.33
C HIS A 168 -3.78 -15.53 -7.04
N PHE A 169 -3.09 -15.43 -5.90
CA PHE A 169 -3.74 -15.12 -4.62
C PHE A 169 -4.50 -13.79 -4.68
N PHE A 170 -3.84 -12.71 -5.08
CA PHE A 170 -4.47 -11.40 -5.16
C PHE A 170 -5.50 -11.29 -6.29
N SER A 171 -5.34 -12.05 -7.37
CA SER A 171 -6.33 -12.11 -8.45
C SER A 171 -7.62 -12.79 -8.03
N LEU A 172 -7.56 -13.87 -7.25
CA LEU A 172 -8.73 -14.53 -6.67
C LEU A 172 -9.51 -13.56 -5.76
N LEU A 173 -8.81 -12.79 -4.93
CA LEU A 173 -9.43 -11.84 -4.02
C LEU A 173 -10.08 -10.65 -4.74
N LYS A 174 -9.46 -10.12 -5.78
CA LYS A 174 -10.06 -9.04 -6.59
C LYS A 174 -11.29 -9.55 -7.33
N GLY A 175 -11.12 -10.57 -8.14
CA GLY A 175 -12.20 -11.20 -8.90
C GLY A 175 -13.08 -10.23 -9.69
N GLY A 176 -14.26 -10.70 -10.10
CA GLY A 176 -15.23 -9.89 -10.83
C GLY A 176 -15.91 -8.80 -9.98
N ALA A 177 -15.97 -8.97 -8.66
CA ALA A 177 -16.59 -7.99 -7.77
C ALA A 177 -15.80 -6.67 -7.77
N HIS A 178 -14.49 -6.74 -7.62
CA HIS A 178 -13.63 -5.57 -7.65
C HIS A 178 -13.62 -4.87 -9.03
N PHE A 179 -13.68 -5.65 -10.13
CA PHE A 179 -13.81 -5.06 -11.46
C PHE A 179 -15.11 -4.27 -11.62
N ARG A 180 -16.26 -4.82 -11.20
CA ARG A 180 -17.54 -4.09 -11.21
C ARG A 180 -17.50 -2.83 -10.36
N LEU A 181 -16.83 -2.89 -9.20
CA LEU A 181 -16.63 -1.73 -8.34
C LEU A 181 -15.82 -0.64 -9.05
N LEU A 182 -14.72 -0.99 -9.71
CA LEU A 182 -13.87 -0.04 -10.45
C LEU A 182 -14.62 0.67 -11.58
N ILE A 183 -15.45 -0.03 -12.33
CA ILE A 183 -16.22 0.56 -13.44
C ILE A 183 -17.55 1.20 -13.01
N GLY A 184 -17.86 1.19 -11.69
CA GLY A 184 -19.03 1.88 -11.12
C GLY A 184 -20.35 1.16 -11.30
N CYS A 185 -20.35 -0.15 -11.55
CA CYS A 185 -21.58 -0.97 -11.66
C CYS A 185 -21.72 -2.04 -10.55
N GLY A 186 -21.00 -1.86 -9.44
CA GLY A 186 -21.06 -2.73 -8.27
C GLY A 186 -20.72 -1.98 -6.99
N GLU A 187 -21.11 -2.58 -5.87
CA GLU A 187 -20.78 -2.10 -4.54
C GLU A 187 -19.62 -2.92 -3.95
N PRO A 188 -18.87 -2.37 -2.98
CA PRO A 188 -17.83 -3.12 -2.27
C PRO A 188 -18.45 -4.32 -1.54
N LEU A 189 -17.72 -5.43 -1.50
CA LEU A 189 -18.11 -6.54 -0.64
C LEU A 189 -17.87 -6.14 0.82
N GLU A 190 -18.89 -6.31 1.65
CA GLU A 190 -18.88 -5.97 3.07
C GLU A 190 -19.47 -7.09 3.93
N GLY A 191 -19.18 -7.07 5.23
CA GLY A 191 -19.76 -7.98 6.21
C GLY A 191 -19.57 -9.46 5.87
N GLU A 192 -20.63 -10.24 5.97
CA GLU A 192 -20.61 -11.70 5.74
C GLU A 192 -20.25 -12.07 4.30
N ALA A 193 -20.66 -11.27 3.31
CA ALA A 193 -20.30 -11.51 1.90
C ALA A 193 -18.80 -11.34 1.64
N ALA A 194 -18.16 -10.38 2.27
CA ALA A 194 -16.70 -10.18 2.21
C ALA A 194 -15.96 -11.35 2.86
N GLU A 195 -16.40 -11.78 4.04
CA GLU A 195 -15.78 -12.89 4.78
C GLU A 195 -15.91 -14.21 4.01
N HIS A 196 -17.09 -14.51 3.46
CA HIS A 196 -17.30 -15.70 2.64
C HIS A 196 -16.38 -15.70 1.39
N HIS A 197 -16.30 -14.56 0.70
CA HIS A 197 -15.41 -14.41 -0.46
C HIS A 197 -13.93 -14.63 -0.11
N VAL A 198 -13.47 -14.10 1.03
CA VAL A 198 -12.10 -14.29 1.53
C VAL A 198 -11.84 -15.76 1.82
N GLN A 199 -12.76 -16.45 2.52
CA GLN A 199 -12.64 -17.87 2.84
C GLN A 199 -12.57 -18.72 1.57
N ASP A 200 -13.47 -18.49 0.61
CA ASP A 200 -13.47 -19.23 -0.66
C ASP A 200 -12.18 -19.02 -1.45
N ALA A 201 -11.70 -17.78 -1.56
CA ALA A 201 -10.46 -17.49 -2.28
C ALA A 201 -9.24 -18.17 -1.64
N VAL A 202 -9.11 -18.12 -0.31
CA VAL A 202 -8.02 -18.76 0.42
C VAL A 202 -8.09 -20.28 0.32
N GLN A 203 -9.30 -20.86 0.45
CA GLN A 203 -9.48 -22.31 0.29
C GLN A 203 -9.15 -22.78 -1.12
N LEU A 204 -9.56 -22.04 -2.15
CA LEU A 204 -9.23 -22.36 -3.54
C LEU A 204 -7.72 -22.30 -3.77
N PHE A 205 -7.06 -21.25 -3.26
CA PHE A 205 -5.61 -21.09 -3.33
C PHE A 205 -4.88 -22.26 -2.65
N LEU A 206 -5.26 -22.62 -1.43
CA LEU A 206 -4.67 -23.71 -0.70
C LEU A 206 -4.87 -25.07 -1.39
N ARG A 207 -6.04 -25.33 -1.99
CA ARG A 207 -6.28 -26.56 -2.77
C ARG A 207 -5.38 -26.63 -4.00
N ALA A 208 -5.12 -25.51 -4.67
CA ALA A 208 -4.28 -25.46 -5.87
C ALA A 208 -2.79 -25.68 -5.56
N TYR A 209 -2.34 -25.29 -4.35
CA TYR A 209 -0.93 -25.29 -3.98
C TYR A 209 -0.57 -26.22 -2.82
N ARG A 210 -1.44 -27.15 -2.46
CA ARG A 210 -1.10 -28.21 -1.50
C ARG A 210 0.07 -29.06 -1.99
N PRO A 211 0.96 -29.54 -1.06
CA PRO A 211 2.01 -30.52 -1.38
C PRO A 211 1.45 -31.82 -1.90
#